data_8ff4836e67f28fd7b29c1cde047d1ad2
#
_entry.id   8ff4836e67f28fd7b29c1cde047d1ad2
#
_cell.length_a   1.000
_cell.length_b   1.000
_cell.length_c   1.000
_cell.angle_alpha   90.00
_cell.angle_beta   90.00
_cell.angle_gamma   90.00
#
_symmetry.space_group_name_H-M   'P 1'
#
loop_
_entity.id
_entity.type
_entity.pdbx_description
1 polymer ?
#
loop_
_entity_poly.entity_id
_entity_poly.type
_entity_poly.pdbx_seq_one_letter_code
_entity_poly.pdbx_strand_id
1 'polypeptide(L)'
;MKDKYVLTAESVTEGHPDKLCDTIADAVVDACLEHDPTAHVACEVMATAGKIIAAGEITAAWLPDIPAVICRTVREAGYGGSDYEVEVITHEQSPDIAGAVNSGAETGAGDQGIVYGYACDETPELLPLPVVLAHKLTRLLTQARKLRTIPSLKPDGKAQVSVEYQFGVPKRVSAVVVSCQHEDGVELAELRHAVMRHIIQPAFQDFPLDAETEILINPSGRFVEGGFEADTGLTGRKLMVDTYGGLVPHGGGALSGKDGTKVDRSGAYMARYIAKNIVAAGLAERCTVSLAYAIGRAKPVMVEVDAHGTGKYSDTALEQAVRTVFKLTPNGMIDTLGLDKPIFRKFCNYGHFTHADAPWEQMNMTEVLESACHAKETGISAR
;
A
#
# COMPACT_ATOMS: atom_id res chain seq x y z
N MET A 1 -4.27 10.73 -25.93
CA MET A 1 -3.11 10.48 -25.01
C MET A 1 -1.89 11.19 -25.60
N LYS A 2 -0.97 11.72 -24.77
CA LYS A 2 0.30 12.28 -25.30
C LYS A 2 1.14 11.14 -25.88
N ASP A 3 1.79 11.37 -27.04
CA ASP A 3 2.63 10.33 -27.67
C ASP A 3 3.87 9.98 -26.84
N LYS A 4 4.39 10.98 -26.09
CA LYS A 4 5.52 10.81 -25.15
C LYS A 4 5.23 11.55 -23.85
N TYR A 5 5.53 10.90 -22.72
CA TYR A 5 5.40 11.47 -21.37
C TYR A 5 6.30 10.72 -20.38
N VAL A 6 6.50 11.31 -19.20
CA VAL A 6 7.25 10.69 -18.09
C VAL A 6 6.30 10.44 -16.95
N LEU A 7 6.39 9.25 -16.36
CA LEU A 7 5.75 8.90 -15.10
C LEU A 7 6.81 8.69 -14.04
N THR A 8 6.55 9.21 -12.84
CA THR A 8 7.46 9.11 -11.71
C THR A 8 6.72 8.56 -10.50
N ALA A 9 7.37 7.61 -9.81
CA ALA A 9 6.88 7.09 -8.53
C ALA A 9 8.00 7.11 -7.50
N GLU A 10 7.62 7.19 -6.23
CA GLU A 10 8.53 7.14 -5.10
C GLU A 10 8.20 5.99 -4.16
N SER A 11 9.17 5.59 -3.37
CA SER A 11 9.03 4.66 -2.26
C SER A 11 9.95 5.04 -1.11
N VAL A 12 9.65 4.51 0.08
CA VAL A 12 10.43 4.75 1.29
C VAL A 12 10.78 3.43 1.98
N THR A 13 11.86 3.43 2.76
CA THR A 13 12.23 2.27 3.58
C THR A 13 11.32 2.12 4.81
N GLU A 14 11.37 0.96 5.47
CA GLU A 14 10.63 0.70 6.71
C GLU A 14 10.99 1.65 7.86
N GLY A 15 12.17 2.27 7.81
CA GLY A 15 12.64 3.22 8.81
C GLY A 15 12.33 4.69 8.49
N HIS A 16 11.67 5.00 7.39
CA HIS A 16 11.19 6.35 7.13
C HIS A 16 10.14 6.77 8.18
N PRO A 17 10.18 7.98 8.74
CA PRO A 17 9.32 8.40 9.84
C PRO A 17 7.84 8.11 9.65
N ASP A 18 7.24 8.55 8.55
CA ASP A 18 5.82 8.30 8.28
C ASP A 18 5.54 6.80 8.14
N LYS A 19 6.42 6.06 7.45
CA LYS A 19 6.21 4.62 7.22
C LYS A 19 6.40 3.79 8.48
N LEU A 20 7.25 4.23 9.38
CA LEU A 20 7.39 3.61 10.69
C LEU A 20 6.15 3.86 11.56
N CYS A 21 5.52 5.05 11.48
CA CYS A 21 4.23 5.32 12.12
C CYS A 21 3.13 4.40 11.56
N ASP A 22 3.06 4.22 10.23
CA ASP A 22 2.14 3.26 9.60
C ASP A 22 2.38 1.83 10.11
N THR A 23 3.64 1.41 10.20
CA THR A 23 4.01 0.06 10.68
C THR A 23 3.66 -0.14 12.14
N ILE A 24 3.82 0.88 12.97
CA ILE A 24 3.42 0.86 14.40
C ILE A 24 1.89 0.74 14.50
N ALA A 25 1.16 1.56 13.75
CA ALA A 25 -0.31 1.54 13.76
C ALA A 25 -0.85 0.16 13.33
N ASP A 26 -0.31 -0.42 12.27
CA ASP A 26 -0.67 -1.78 11.83
C ASP A 26 -0.24 -2.88 12.82
N ALA A 27 0.87 -2.70 13.54
CA ALA A 27 1.27 -3.63 14.59
C ALA A 27 0.28 -3.61 15.77
N VAL A 28 -0.33 -2.46 16.07
CA VAL A 28 -1.39 -2.35 17.09
C VAL A 28 -2.66 -3.05 16.60
N VAL A 29 -3.06 -2.84 15.33
CA VAL A 29 -4.21 -3.56 14.73
C VAL A 29 -4.02 -5.06 14.82
N ASP A 30 -2.87 -5.57 14.36
CA ASP A 30 -2.57 -7.00 14.37
C ASP A 30 -2.56 -7.57 15.79
N ALA A 31 -2.00 -6.84 16.77
CA ALA A 31 -1.98 -7.28 18.16
C ALA A 31 -3.40 -7.37 18.78
N CYS A 32 -4.33 -6.50 18.37
CA CYS A 32 -5.74 -6.62 18.76
C CYS A 32 -6.41 -7.84 18.12
N LEU A 33 -6.23 -8.02 16.79
CA LEU A 33 -6.86 -9.10 16.03
C LEU A 33 -6.32 -10.49 16.38
N GLU A 34 -5.09 -10.59 16.88
CA GLU A 34 -4.51 -11.85 17.34
C GLU A 34 -5.33 -12.50 18.47
N HIS A 35 -5.98 -11.70 19.30
CA HIS A 35 -6.76 -12.15 20.43
C HIS A 35 -8.27 -11.95 20.28
N ASP A 36 -8.68 -11.01 19.43
CA ASP A 36 -10.07 -10.72 19.13
C ASP A 36 -10.26 -10.41 17.63
N PRO A 37 -10.62 -11.41 16.81
CA PRO A 37 -10.89 -11.23 15.38
C PRO A 37 -12.03 -10.25 15.07
N THR A 38 -12.82 -9.88 16.10
CA THR A 38 -13.93 -8.93 15.99
C THR A 38 -13.56 -7.53 16.49
N ALA A 39 -12.30 -7.30 16.83
CA ALA A 39 -11.83 -6.00 17.30
C ALA A 39 -12.07 -4.90 16.25
N HIS A 40 -12.54 -3.75 16.71
CA HIS A 40 -12.63 -2.52 15.92
C HIS A 40 -11.48 -1.61 16.31
N VAL A 41 -10.59 -1.32 15.36
CA VAL A 41 -9.39 -0.53 15.60
C VAL A 41 -9.26 0.57 14.56
N ALA A 42 -9.08 1.79 15.06
CA ALA A 42 -8.62 2.94 14.30
C ALA A 42 -7.50 3.60 15.12
N CYS A 43 -6.26 3.31 14.77
CA CYS A 43 -5.07 3.75 15.50
C CYS A 43 -4.25 4.69 14.61
N GLU A 44 -4.04 5.89 15.09
CA GLU A 44 -3.17 6.88 14.47
C GLU A 44 -1.91 7.04 15.32
N VAL A 45 -0.77 7.22 14.66
CA VAL A 45 0.52 7.39 15.32
C VAL A 45 1.19 8.66 14.81
N MET A 46 1.66 9.46 15.75
CA MET A 46 2.59 10.57 15.50
C MET A 46 3.87 10.33 16.28
N ALA A 47 5.01 10.51 15.64
CA ALA A 47 6.30 10.36 16.30
C ALA A 47 7.27 11.47 15.87
N THR A 48 8.03 11.97 16.82
CA THR A 48 9.08 12.98 16.62
C THR A 48 10.23 12.69 17.58
N ALA A 49 11.26 13.53 17.59
CA ALA A 49 12.42 13.37 18.48
C ALA A 49 11.98 13.09 19.93
N GLY A 50 12.40 11.94 20.47
CA GLY A 50 12.17 11.53 21.84
C GLY A 50 10.73 11.16 22.22
N LYS A 51 9.71 11.30 21.32
CA LYS A 51 8.31 11.04 21.68
C LYS A 51 7.53 10.32 20.61
N ILE A 52 6.69 9.35 21.03
CA ILE A 52 5.71 8.65 20.17
C ILE A 52 4.34 8.75 20.83
N ILE A 53 3.35 9.18 20.08
CA ILE A 53 1.96 9.29 20.51
C ILE A 53 1.13 8.34 19.65
N ALA A 54 0.41 7.41 20.27
CA ALA A 54 -0.60 6.58 19.63
C ALA A 54 -1.97 7.00 20.16
N ALA A 55 -2.88 7.35 19.25
CA ALA A 55 -4.20 7.82 19.60
C ALA A 55 -5.27 7.18 18.69
N GLY A 56 -6.52 7.11 19.17
CA GLY A 56 -7.63 6.63 18.35
C GLY A 56 -8.65 5.78 19.09
N GLU A 57 -9.46 5.05 18.33
CA GLU A 57 -10.56 4.25 18.84
C GLU A 57 -10.21 2.75 18.78
N ILE A 58 -10.29 2.08 19.93
CA ILE A 58 -10.10 0.63 20.04
C ILE A 58 -11.24 0.04 20.86
N THR A 59 -12.04 -0.81 20.23
CA THR A 59 -13.06 -1.62 20.89
C THR A 59 -12.72 -3.08 20.68
N ALA A 60 -12.23 -3.74 21.71
CA ALA A 60 -11.79 -5.14 21.68
C ALA A 60 -12.06 -5.82 23.03
N ALA A 61 -12.28 -7.12 23.01
CA ALA A 61 -12.44 -7.91 24.23
C ALA A 61 -11.14 -7.99 25.05
N TRP A 62 -9.99 -7.75 24.41
CA TRP A 62 -8.68 -7.71 25.03
C TRP A 62 -7.83 -6.61 24.40
N LEU A 63 -7.12 -5.84 25.24
CA LEU A 63 -6.23 -4.77 24.80
C LEU A 63 -4.77 -5.21 24.96
N PRO A 64 -3.94 -5.10 23.92
CA PRO A 64 -2.51 -5.36 24.00
C PRO A 64 -1.79 -4.30 24.87
N ASP A 65 -0.59 -4.64 25.33
CA ASP A 65 0.35 -3.64 25.85
C ASP A 65 0.87 -2.80 24.67
N ILE A 66 0.12 -1.75 24.33
CA ILE A 66 0.41 -0.88 23.18
C ILE A 66 1.82 -0.27 23.27
N PRO A 67 2.28 0.27 24.41
CA PRO A 67 3.67 0.71 24.57
C PRO A 67 4.70 -0.35 24.22
N ALA A 68 4.50 -1.59 24.66
CA ALA A 68 5.41 -2.70 24.34
C ALA A 68 5.40 -3.03 22.84
N VAL A 69 4.23 -3.00 22.18
CA VAL A 69 4.10 -3.18 20.71
C VAL A 69 4.87 -2.09 19.97
N ILE A 70 4.71 -0.82 20.36
CA ILE A 70 5.40 0.32 19.76
C ILE A 70 6.92 0.16 19.90
N CYS A 71 7.42 -0.04 21.12
CA CYS A 71 8.86 -0.15 21.38
C CYS A 71 9.49 -1.33 20.63
N ARG A 72 8.79 -2.45 20.50
CA ARG A 72 9.23 -3.60 19.71
C ARG A 72 9.33 -3.25 18.23
N THR A 73 8.30 -2.61 17.66
CA THR A 73 8.24 -2.24 16.25
C THR A 73 9.36 -1.28 15.86
N VAL A 74 9.61 -0.28 16.69
CA VAL A 74 10.70 0.70 16.50
C VAL A 74 12.08 0.00 16.50
N ARG A 75 12.31 -0.93 17.46
CA ARG A 75 13.56 -1.70 17.51
C ARG A 75 13.75 -2.60 16.28
N GLU A 76 12.70 -3.24 15.81
CA GLU A 76 12.76 -4.12 14.62
C GLU A 76 13.04 -3.33 13.33
N ALA A 77 12.60 -2.07 13.25
CA ALA A 77 12.97 -1.16 12.17
C ALA A 77 14.45 -0.74 12.22
N GLY A 78 15.14 -0.93 13.35
CA GLY A 78 16.57 -0.67 13.49
C GLY A 78 16.92 0.62 14.25
N TYR A 79 15.97 1.22 14.95
CA TYR A 79 16.19 2.36 15.84
C TYR A 79 16.46 1.86 17.28
N GLY A 80 17.41 0.96 17.43
CA GLY A 80 17.78 0.42 18.75
C GLY A 80 18.39 1.48 19.67
N GLY A 81 18.04 1.44 20.97
CA GLY A 81 18.69 2.23 22.02
C GLY A 81 18.16 3.64 22.24
N SER A 82 17.16 4.10 21.52
CA SER A 82 16.46 5.35 21.81
C SER A 82 15.33 5.09 22.80
N ASP A 83 15.35 5.77 23.93
CA ASP A 83 14.28 5.75 24.91
C ASP A 83 13.23 6.79 24.48
N TYR A 84 12.25 6.37 23.70
CA TYR A 84 11.11 7.23 23.35
C TYR A 84 10.12 7.25 24.52
N GLU A 85 9.66 8.43 24.89
CA GLU A 85 8.46 8.58 25.70
C GLU A 85 7.24 8.16 24.87
N VAL A 86 6.53 7.13 25.31
CA VAL A 86 5.34 6.62 24.62
C VAL A 86 4.10 7.08 25.35
N GLU A 87 3.24 7.83 24.65
CA GLU A 87 1.93 8.26 25.14
C GLU A 87 0.82 7.55 24.35
N VAL A 88 -0.15 6.95 25.06
CA VAL A 88 -1.28 6.25 24.45
C VAL A 88 -2.59 6.92 24.90
N ILE A 89 -3.36 7.39 23.91
CA ILE A 89 -4.62 8.10 24.11
C ILE A 89 -5.70 7.38 23.31
N THR A 90 -6.28 6.33 23.89
CA THR A 90 -7.31 5.52 23.21
C THR A 90 -8.62 5.56 23.97
N HIS A 91 -9.71 5.44 23.23
CA HIS A 91 -11.07 5.33 23.77
C HIS A 91 -11.88 4.32 22.94
N GLU A 92 -13.06 3.96 23.41
CA GLU A 92 -13.98 3.07 22.67
C GLU A 92 -14.65 3.82 21.50
N GLN A 93 -15.03 3.09 20.47
CA GLN A 93 -15.79 3.65 19.33
C GLN A 93 -17.09 4.30 19.80
N SER A 94 -17.44 5.42 19.16
CA SER A 94 -18.70 6.13 19.44
C SER A 94 -19.91 5.21 19.30
N PRO A 95 -20.84 5.19 20.30
CA PRO A 95 -22.08 4.42 20.21
C PRO A 95 -22.95 4.77 18.99
N ASP A 96 -22.92 6.01 18.53
CA ASP A 96 -23.68 6.46 17.35
C ASP A 96 -23.15 5.80 16.07
N ILE A 97 -21.85 5.71 15.91
CA ILE A 97 -21.22 5.02 14.77
C ILE A 97 -21.52 3.52 14.86
N ALA A 98 -21.32 2.91 16.02
CA ALA A 98 -21.61 1.50 16.23
C ALA A 98 -23.10 1.18 15.96
N GLY A 99 -24.01 2.06 16.37
CA GLY A 99 -25.44 1.94 16.10
C GLY A 99 -25.78 2.05 14.61
N ALA A 100 -25.17 2.99 13.89
CA ALA A 100 -25.37 3.16 12.45
C ALA A 100 -24.89 1.96 11.64
N VAL A 101 -23.74 1.39 12.03
CA VAL A 101 -23.12 0.22 11.38
C VAL A 101 -23.96 -1.03 11.58
N ASN A 102 -24.55 -1.23 12.78
CA ASN A 102 -25.27 -2.45 13.17
C ASN A 102 -26.80 -2.33 13.03
N SER A 103 -27.32 -1.26 12.41
CA SER A 103 -28.77 -1.00 12.33
C SER A 103 -29.52 -1.88 11.31
N GLY A 104 -28.82 -2.60 10.43
CA GLY A 104 -29.40 -3.42 9.36
C GLY A 104 -29.23 -4.93 9.57
N ALA A 105 -29.75 -5.72 8.64
CA ALA A 105 -29.56 -7.18 8.59
C ALA A 105 -28.11 -7.57 8.22
N GLU A 106 -27.36 -6.66 7.60
CA GLU A 106 -25.94 -6.77 7.27
C GLU A 106 -25.20 -5.58 7.84
N THR A 107 -23.94 -5.77 8.24
CA THR A 107 -23.07 -4.69 8.74
C THR A 107 -22.90 -3.62 7.66
N GLY A 108 -23.27 -2.39 7.98
CA GLY A 108 -23.07 -1.23 7.11
C GLY A 108 -21.63 -0.73 7.12
N ALA A 109 -21.26 0.08 6.13
CA ALA A 109 -19.98 0.79 6.13
C ALA A 109 -19.91 1.76 7.33
N GLY A 110 -18.77 1.81 8.00
CA GLY A 110 -18.54 2.69 9.16
C GLY A 110 -18.35 4.15 8.80
N ASP A 111 -18.14 4.45 7.52
CA ASP A 111 -17.93 5.80 7.00
C ASP A 111 -18.40 5.89 5.55
N GLN A 112 -18.49 7.11 5.05
CA GLN A 112 -18.55 7.41 3.63
C GLN A 112 -17.16 7.48 3.05
N GLY A 113 -16.98 7.07 1.79
CA GLY A 113 -15.68 7.21 1.13
C GLY A 113 -15.70 6.66 -0.28
N ILE A 114 -14.70 7.07 -1.07
CA ILE A 114 -14.41 6.50 -2.37
C ILE A 114 -13.02 5.90 -2.35
N VAL A 115 -12.88 4.70 -2.90
CA VAL A 115 -11.61 3.98 -2.99
C VAL A 115 -11.36 3.53 -4.44
N TYR A 116 -10.09 3.37 -4.78
CA TYR A 116 -9.66 3.02 -6.12
C TYR A 116 -8.77 1.78 -6.11
N GLY A 117 -9.00 0.90 -7.06
CA GLY A 117 -8.12 -0.20 -7.42
C GLY A 117 -7.60 -0.01 -8.83
N TYR A 118 -6.36 -0.43 -9.09
CA TYR A 118 -5.77 -0.36 -10.41
C TYR A 118 -4.92 -1.60 -10.70
N ALA A 119 -4.86 -1.99 -11.95
CA ALA A 119 -3.91 -2.95 -12.49
C ALA A 119 -3.56 -2.59 -13.95
N CYS A 120 -2.36 -2.97 -14.37
CA CYS A 120 -1.92 -2.90 -15.76
C CYS A 120 -0.94 -4.04 -16.05
N ASP A 121 -0.75 -4.37 -17.31
CA ASP A 121 0.08 -5.49 -17.76
C ASP A 121 1.56 -5.15 -17.95
N GLU A 122 2.02 -4.04 -17.35
CA GLU A 122 3.40 -3.54 -17.51
C GLU A 122 4.46 -4.40 -16.80
N THR A 123 4.08 -5.07 -15.72
CA THR A 123 4.96 -5.87 -14.87
C THR A 123 4.29 -7.16 -14.41
N PRO A 124 5.05 -8.17 -13.95
CA PRO A 124 4.48 -9.40 -13.37
C PRO A 124 3.56 -9.16 -12.17
N GLU A 125 3.80 -8.07 -11.43
CA GLU A 125 2.95 -7.64 -10.31
C GLU A 125 1.62 -7.06 -10.77
N LEU A 126 1.45 -6.81 -12.07
CA LEU A 126 0.34 -6.07 -12.68
C LEU A 126 0.21 -4.66 -12.08
N LEU A 127 1.33 -3.97 -11.98
CA LEU A 127 1.48 -2.60 -11.49
C LEU A 127 2.32 -1.77 -12.47
N PRO A 128 2.22 -0.43 -12.42
CA PRO A 128 3.06 0.44 -13.23
C PRO A 128 4.54 0.24 -12.93
N LEU A 129 5.37 0.21 -13.96
CA LEU A 129 6.81 -0.05 -13.86
C LEU A 129 7.55 0.86 -12.86
N PRO A 130 7.34 2.21 -12.84
CA PRO A 130 8.04 3.07 -11.90
C PRO A 130 7.69 2.77 -10.44
N VAL A 131 6.47 2.32 -10.15
CA VAL A 131 6.03 1.91 -8.81
C VAL A 131 6.81 0.67 -8.35
N VAL A 132 6.84 -0.36 -9.18
CA VAL A 132 7.55 -1.61 -8.86
C VAL A 132 9.05 -1.36 -8.66
N LEU A 133 9.67 -0.57 -9.52
CA LEU A 133 11.10 -0.26 -9.43
C LEU A 133 11.44 0.57 -8.19
N ALA A 134 10.61 1.56 -7.83
CA ALA A 134 10.82 2.37 -6.63
C ALA A 134 10.75 1.50 -5.36
N HIS A 135 9.76 0.58 -5.26
CA HIS A 135 9.66 -0.36 -4.15
C HIS A 135 10.80 -1.39 -4.13
N LYS A 136 11.24 -1.86 -5.29
CA LYS A 136 12.38 -2.78 -5.40
C LYS A 136 13.67 -2.14 -4.84
N LEU A 137 13.91 -0.86 -5.14
CA LEU A 137 15.05 -0.10 -4.62
C LEU A 137 15.03 0.01 -3.09
N THR A 138 13.92 0.44 -2.50
CA THR A 138 13.81 0.62 -1.03
C THR A 138 13.84 -0.71 -0.28
N ARG A 139 13.28 -1.78 -0.86
CA ARG A 139 13.38 -3.14 -0.33
C ARG A 139 14.83 -3.62 -0.32
N LEU A 140 15.58 -3.40 -1.41
CA LEU A 140 17.01 -3.75 -1.50
C LEU A 140 17.86 -2.94 -0.52
N LEU A 141 17.57 -1.64 -0.31
CA LEU A 141 18.24 -0.83 0.72
C LEU A 141 18.07 -1.44 2.12
N THR A 142 16.85 -1.80 2.48
CA THR A 142 16.57 -2.44 3.77
C THR A 142 17.25 -3.80 3.90
N GLN A 143 17.22 -4.61 2.84
CA GLN A 143 17.91 -5.91 2.83
C GLN A 143 19.42 -5.75 2.99
N ALA A 144 20.04 -4.81 2.24
CA ALA A 144 21.47 -4.55 2.33
C ALA A 144 21.90 -4.08 3.73
N ARG A 145 21.07 -3.28 4.40
CA ARG A 145 21.27 -2.88 5.80
C ARG A 145 21.18 -4.09 6.75
N LYS A 146 20.07 -4.85 6.70
CA LYS A 146 19.80 -5.99 7.61
C LYS A 146 20.83 -7.11 7.43
N LEU A 147 21.22 -7.39 6.20
CA LEU A 147 22.24 -8.40 5.86
C LEU A 147 23.68 -7.87 5.99
N ARG A 148 23.84 -6.59 6.33
CA ARG A 148 25.14 -5.91 6.43
C ARG A 148 25.97 -5.98 5.13
N THR A 149 25.33 -6.08 3.97
CA THR A 149 25.99 -6.00 2.66
C THR A 149 26.59 -4.59 2.45
N ILE A 150 25.89 -3.56 2.95
CA ILE A 150 26.38 -2.19 3.10
C ILE A 150 26.26 -1.85 4.59
N PRO A 151 27.29 -2.13 5.41
CA PRO A 151 27.21 -2.03 6.88
C PRO A 151 26.94 -0.64 7.40
N SER A 152 27.26 0.39 6.63
CA SER A 152 27.09 1.79 6.98
C SER A 152 25.67 2.33 6.78
N LEU A 153 24.75 1.56 6.20
CA LEU A 153 23.36 1.99 6.04
C LEU A 153 22.61 2.01 7.36
N LYS A 154 21.83 3.06 7.56
CA LYS A 154 20.87 3.25 8.66
C LYS A 154 19.44 3.07 8.14
N PRO A 155 18.41 3.09 9.03
CA PRO A 155 17.06 2.64 8.64
C PRO A 155 16.33 3.54 7.64
N ASP A 156 16.56 4.85 7.67
CA ASP A 156 15.82 5.82 6.85
C ASP A 156 16.32 5.88 5.42
N GLY A 157 15.41 6.03 4.47
CA GLY A 157 15.76 6.17 3.07
C GLY A 157 14.55 6.30 2.15
N LYS A 158 14.82 6.84 0.96
CA LYS A 158 13.83 7.04 -0.11
C LYS A 158 14.42 6.63 -1.46
N ALA A 159 13.55 6.22 -2.37
CA ALA A 159 13.89 6.04 -3.77
C ALA A 159 12.79 6.65 -4.66
N GLN A 160 13.19 7.17 -5.82
CA GLN A 160 12.29 7.68 -6.84
C GLN A 160 12.77 7.19 -8.20
N VAL A 161 11.84 6.78 -9.05
CA VAL A 161 12.12 6.32 -10.41
C VAL A 161 11.22 7.06 -11.40
N SER A 162 11.83 7.63 -12.43
CA SER A 162 11.14 8.27 -13.55
C SER A 162 11.32 7.42 -14.81
N VAL A 163 10.22 7.08 -15.46
CA VAL A 163 10.17 6.24 -16.67
C VAL A 163 9.54 7.02 -17.81
N GLU A 164 10.18 7.03 -18.96
CA GLU A 164 9.64 7.57 -20.21
C GLU A 164 8.73 6.55 -20.86
N TYR A 165 7.54 7.02 -21.24
CA TYR A 165 6.53 6.26 -21.96
C TYR A 165 6.37 6.76 -23.38
N GLN A 166 6.11 5.84 -24.30
CA GLN A 166 5.72 6.15 -25.65
C GLN A 166 4.50 5.32 -26.05
N PHE A 167 3.42 5.99 -26.43
CA PHE A 167 2.13 5.35 -26.76
C PHE A 167 1.61 4.41 -25.67
N GLY A 168 1.78 4.80 -24.40
CA GLY A 168 1.33 4.00 -23.24
C GLY A 168 2.27 2.87 -22.81
N VAL A 169 3.40 2.68 -23.47
CA VAL A 169 4.37 1.61 -23.18
C VAL A 169 5.64 2.21 -22.56
N PRO A 170 6.16 1.65 -21.43
CA PRO A 170 7.43 2.09 -20.86
C PRO A 170 8.60 1.82 -21.84
N LYS A 171 9.50 2.78 -21.99
CA LYS A 171 10.63 2.72 -22.96
C LYS A 171 11.98 2.74 -22.31
N ARG A 172 12.22 3.65 -21.37
CA ARG A 172 13.50 3.79 -20.69
C ARG A 172 13.31 4.44 -19.32
N VAL A 173 14.24 4.21 -18.43
CA VAL A 173 14.33 4.95 -17.17
C VAL A 173 15.09 6.25 -17.44
N SER A 174 14.48 7.38 -17.18
CA SER A 174 15.11 8.69 -17.37
C SER A 174 15.86 9.16 -16.12
N ALA A 175 15.37 8.83 -14.92
CA ALA A 175 16.05 9.19 -13.69
C ALA A 175 15.83 8.17 -12.56
N VAL A 176 16.84 8.00 -11.72
CA VAL A 176 16.82 7.22 -10.48
C VAL A 176 17.40 8.07 -9.37
N VAL A 177 16.62 8.31 -8.32
CA VAL A 177 17.08 9.02 -7.12
C VAL A 177 17.04 8.05 -5.94
N VAL A 178 18.12 7.96 -5.19
CA VAL A 178 18.23 7.18 -3.96
C VAL A 178 18.82 8.07 -2.87
N SER A 179 18.07 8.26 -1.79
CA SER A 179 18.56 8.90 -0.56
C SER A 179 18.56 7.86 0.55
N CYS A 180 19.72 7.62 1.15
CA CYS A 180 19.85 6.61 2.20
C CYS A 180 20.64 7.16 3.37
N GLN A 181 20.09 6.99 4.59
CA GLN A 181 20.73 7.34 5.84
C GLN A 181 21.97 6.45 6.07
N HIS A 182 23.04 7.03 6.58
CA HIS A 182 24.31 6.33 6.78
C HIS A 182 25.00 6.73 8.08
N GLU A 183 25.95 5.92 8.54
CA GLU A 183 26.79 6.22 9.69
C GLU A 183 27.65 7.46 9.44
N ASP A 184 28.03 8.14 10.53
CA ASP A 184 28.96 9.28 10.45
C ASP A 184 30.37 8.82 10.04
N GLY A 185 31.12 9.70 9.38
CA GLY A 185 32.48 9.41 8.90
C GLY A 185 32.58 8.53 7.67
N VAL A 186 31.45 8.18 7.03
CA VAL A 186 31.43 7.40 5.77
C VAL A 186 31.77 8.31 4.60
N GLU A 187 32.72 7.88 3.77
CA GLU A 187 33.06 8.57 2.52
C GLU A 187 31.93 8.41 1.49
N LEU A 188 31.34 9.52 1.06
CA LEU A 188 30.17 9.52 0.18
C LEU A 188 30.44 8.83 -1.17
N ALA A 189 31.68 8.90 -1.67
CA ALA A 189 32.05 8.23 -2.92
C ALA A 189 31.98 6.70 -2.77
N GLU A 190 32.43 6.17 -1.65
CA GLU A 190 32.36 4.73 -1.35
C GLU A 190 30.92 4.27 -1.15
N LEU A 191 30.10 5.05 -0.41
CA LEU A 191 28.68 4.79 -0.23
C LEU A 191 27.95 4.76 -1.58
N ARG A 192 28.17 5.77 -2.44
CA ARG A 192 27.58 5.84 -3.79
C ARG A 192 27.94 4.64 -4.65
N HIS A 193 29.22 4.24 -4.60
CA HIS A 193 29.68 3.05 -5.33
C HIS A 193 28.98 1.76 -4.82
N ALA A 194 28.89 1.60 -3.50
CA ALA A 194 28.20 0.46 -2.88
C ALA A 194 26.72 0.41 -3.22
N VAL A 195 26.01 1.55 -3.15
CA VAL A 195 24.58 1.66 -3.51
C VAL A 195 24.39 1.36 -5.01
N MET A 196 25.25 1.89 -5.88
CA MET A 196 25.21 1.57 -7.31
C MET A 196 25.28 0.06 -7.52
N ARG A 197 26.30 -0.58 -6.94
CA ARG A 197 26.61 -2.00 -7.15
C ARG A 197 25.58 -2.95 -6.54
N HIS A 198 25.13 -2.68 -5.32
CA HIS A 198 24.34 -3.63 -4.52
C HIS A 198 22.84 -3.33 -4.51
N ILE A 199 22.43 -2.13 -4.94
CA ILE A 199 21.03 -1.70 -4.93
C ILE A 199 20.56 -1.40 -6.36
N ILE A 200 21.19 -0.42 -7.03
CA ILE A 200 20.69 0.07 -8.32
C ILE A 200 20.86 -1.00 -9.40
N GLN A 201 22.07 -1.51 -9.64
CA GLN A 201 22.29 -2.51 -10.65
C GLN A 201 21.38 -3.76 -10.51
N PRO A 202 21.21 -4.36 -9.31
CA PRO A 202 20.28 -5.47 -9.14
C PRO A 202 18.80 -5.09 -9.33
N ALA A 203 18.40 -3.86 -8.98
CA ALA A 203 17.02 -3.42 -9.14
C ALA A 203 16.58 -3.39 -10.61
N PHE A 204 17.50 -3.03 -11.51
CA PHE A 204 17.23 -2.79 -12.93
C PHE A 204 17.69 -3.94 -13.85
N GLN A 205 17.89 -5.16 -13.35
CA GLN A 205 18.31 -6.30 -14.18
C GLN A 205 17.30 -6.62 -15.29
N ASP A 206 16.00 -6.53 -15.00
CA ASP A 206 14.92 -6.85 -15.95
C ASP A 206 14.56 -5.66 -16.87
N PHE A 207 14.96 -4.45 -16.49
CA PHE A 207 14.74 -3.22 -17.26
C PHE A 207 16.00 -2.36 -17.21
N PRO A 208 17.04 -2.67 -18.02
CA PRO A 208 18.37 -2.08 -17.92
C PRO A 208 18.38 -0.57 -18.11
N LEU A 209 19.22 0.09 -17.33
CA LEU A 209 19.53 1.51 -17.47
C LEU A 209 20.39 1.76 -18.71
N ASP A 210 20.24 2.90 -19.34
CA ASP A 210 21.07 3.35 -20.46
C ASP A 210 22.05 4.47 -20.04
N ALA A 211 22.88 4.91 -20.98
CA ALA A 211 23.90 5.93 -20.73
C ALA A 211 23.33 7.34 -20.49
N GLU A 212 22.05 7.58 -20.83
CA GLU A 212 21.36 8.85 -20.64
C GLU A 212 20.54 8.89 -19.32
N THR A 213 20.47 7.77 -18.59
CA THR A 213 19.77 7.70 -17.31
C THR A 213 20.49 8.55 -16.26
N GLU A 214 19.81 9.53 -15.70
CA GLU A 214 20.34 10.32 -14.59
C GLU A 214 20.26 9.52 -13.28
N ILE A 215 21.40 9.32 -12.59
CA ILE A 215 21.46 8.58 -11.34
C ILE A 215 21.96 9.48 -10.23
N LEU A 216 21.12 9.73 -9.24
CA LEU A 216 21.35 10.61 -8.11
C LEU A 216 21.35 9.83 -6.80
N ILE A 217 22.53 9.65 -6.18
CA ILE A 217 22.66 8.95 -4.90
C ILE A 217 23.11 9.95 -3.84
N ASN A 218 22.29 10.16 -2.81
CA ASN A 218 22.49 11.20 -1.80
C ASN A 218 22.91 12.52 -2.45
N PRO A 219 22.05 13.12 -3.30
CA PRO A 219 22.41 14.34 -4.06
C PRO A 219 22.65 15.55 -3.15
N SER A 220 22.02 15.59 -1.97
CA SER A 220 22.25 16.63 -0.95
C SER A 220 23.54 16.41 -0.14
N GLY A 221 24.25 15.30 -0.34
CA GLY A 221 25.45 14.95 0.39
C GLY A 221 25.18 14.10 1.64
N ARG A 222 25.69 14.54 2.81
CA ARG A 222 25.62 13.83 4.09
C ARG A 222 24.16 13.63 4.54
N PHE A 223 23.80 12.39 4.95
CA PHE A 223 22.51 12.03 5.52
C PHE A 223 22.72 11.10 6.73
N VAL A 224 23.16 11.66 7.85
CA VAL A 224 23.49 10.93 9.09
C VAL A 224 22.34 11.00 10.10
N GLU A 225 21.73 12.17 10.26
CA GLU A 225 20.51 12.33 11.05
C GLU A 225 19.30 11.95 10.18
N GLY A 226 18.45 11.07 10.67
CA GLY A 226 17.26 10.58 9.99
C GLY A 226 16.29 9.96 10.99
N GLY A 227 15.17 9.41 10.48
CA GLY A 227 14.12 8.88 11.33
C GLY A 227 13.43 9.98 12.14
N PHE A 228 12.84 9.61 13.26
CA PHE A 228 12.08 10.53 14.12
C PHE A 228 12.92 11.69 14.70
N GLU A 229 14.23 11.53 14.78
CA GLU A 229 15.13 12.58 15.27
C GLU A 229 15.24 13.75 14.27
N ALA A 230 15.12 13.48 12.98
CA ALA A 230 15.25 14.48 11.92
C ALA A 230 13.92 14.99 11.41
N ASP A 231 12.87 14.17 11.40
CA ASP A 231 11.58 14.50 10.79
C ASP A 231 10.42 13.83 11.54
N THR A 232 9.33 14.57 11.69
CA THR A 232 8.12 14.09 12.35
C THR A 232 7.35 13.16 11.41
N GLY A 233 7.10 11.93 11.86
CA GLY A 233 6.27 10.95 11.17
C GLY A 233 4.83 10.96 11.66
N LEU A 234 3.90 10.69 10.73
CA LEU A 234 2.48 10.45 11.01
C LEU A 234 1.94 9.31 10.16
N THR A 235 0.99 8.56 10.73
CA THR A 235 0.18 7.57 10.00
C THR A 235 -0.54 8.23 8.82
N GLY A 236 -0.62 7.54 7.67
CA GLY A 236 -1.41 7.98 6.52
C GLY A 236 -0.79 9.12 5.71
N ARG A 237 0.52 9.41 5.86
CA ARG A 237 1.21 10.43 5.05
C ARG A 237 1.97 9.87 3.86
N LYS A 238 1.87 8.56 3.58
CA LYS A 238 2.52 7.89 2.45
C LYS A 238 1.54 7.14 1.54
N LEU A 239 0.33 7.70 1.34
CA LEU A 239 -0.75 7.08 0.57
C LEU A 239 -0.35 6.75 -0.87
N MET A 240 0.45 7.58 -1.52
CA MET A 240 0.94 7.33 -2.88
C MET A 240 1.96 6.19 -2.90
N VAL A 241 2.83 6.11 -1.88
CA VAL A 241 3.76 5.00 -1.68
C VAL A 241 3.00 3.70 -1.38
N ASP A 242 1.92 3.77 -0.61
CA ASP A 242 1.09 2.62 -0.25
C ASP A 242 0.36 2.01 -1.44
N THR A 243 0.04 2.81 -2.46
CA THR A 243 -0.84 2.44 -3.58
C THR A 243 -0.12 2.45 -4.92
N TYR A 244 -0.38 3.44 -5.77
CA TYR A 244 0.02 3.42 -7.18
C TYR A 244 0.95 4.58 -7.57
N GLY A 245 1.70 5.16 -6.63
CA GLY A 245 2.71 6.18 -6.90
C GLY A 245 2.14 7.51 -7.39
N GLY A 246 0.85 7.79 -7.21
CA GLY A 246 0.20 9.00 -7.72
C GLY A 246 -0.20 8.92 -9.19
N LEU A 247 -0.14 7.73 -9.80
CA LEU A 247 -0.52 7.51 -11.21
C LEU A 247 -2.01 7.24 -11.40
N VAL A 248 -2.72 6.99 -10.31
CA VAL A 248 -4.15 6.66 -10.26
C VAL A 248 -4.80 7.59 -9.21
N PRO A 249 -6.08 7.96 -9.36
CA PRO A 249 -6.80 8.68 -8.31
C PRO A 249 -6.74 7.96 -6.95
N HIS A 250 -6.82 8.73 -5.87
CA HIS A 250 -6.86 8.22 -4.52
C HIS A 250 -8.01 8.88 -3.74
N GLY A 251 -8.75 8.10 -2.96
CA GLY A 251 -9.89 8.63 -2.19
C GLY A 251 -9.49 9.44 -0.95
N GLY A 252 -8.22 9.38 -0.54
CA GLY A 252 -7.66 10.14 0.58
C GLY A 252 -7.66 9.38 1.91
N GLY A 253 -8.32 8.21 2.02
CA GLY A 253 -8.32 7.39 3.23
C GLY A 253 -7.00 6.65 3.45
N ALA A 254 -6.42 6.77 4.66
CA ALA A 254 -5.27 5.98 5.06
C ALA A 254 -5.63 4.49 5.17
N LEU A 255 -4.70 3.61 4.80
CA LEU A 255 -4.86 2.16 4.92
C LEU A 255 -4.43 1.68 6.31
N SER A 256 -3.19 2.03 6.72
CA SER A 256 -2.59 1.59 7.98
C SER A 256 -3.34 2.10 9.20
N GLY A 257 -3.31 1.33 10.28
CA GLY A 257 -3.95 1.65 11.55
C GLY A 257 -5.43 1.28 11.63
N LYS A 258 -6.02 0.72 10.57
CA LYS A 258 -7.45 0.40 10.46
C LYS A 258 -7.66 -1.11 10.33
N ASP A 259 -8.64 -1.66 11.05
CA ASP A 259 -9.12 -3.03 10.85
C ASP A 259 -9.96 -3.19 9.57
N GLY A 260 -10.32 -4.42 9.21
CA GLY A 260 -11.06 -4.74 7.98
C GLY A 260 -12.47 -4.15 7.88
N THR A 261 -13.08 -3.65 8.96
CA THR A 261 -14.40 -3.01 8.93
C THR A 261 -14.37 -1.61 8.32
N LYS A 262 -13.20 -0.98 8.25
CA LYS A 262 -13.01 0.35 7.67
C LYS A 262 -12.87 0.21 6.15
N VAL A 263 -13.85 0.75 5.42
CA VAL A 263 -13.93 0.64 3.96
C VAL A 263 -12.78 1.33 3.22
N ASP A 264 -12.12 2.31 3.83
CA ASP A 264 -10.88 2.90 3.30
C ASP A 264 -9.84 1.82 3.02
N ARG A 265 -9.71 0.83 3.90
CA ARG A 265 -8.78 -0.28 3.76
C ARG A 265 -9.39 -1.44 2.99
N SER A 266 -10.47 -2.04 3.48
CA SER A 266 -11.09 -3.22 2.86
C SER A 266 -11.58 -2.95 1.46
N GLY A 267 -12.16 -1.79 1.21
CA GLY A 267 -12.60 -1.37 -0.12
C GLY A 267 -11.44 -1.14 -1.10
N ALA A 268 -10.34 -0.51 -0.67
CA ALA A 268 -9.15 -0.32 -1.49
C ALA A 268 -8.51 -1.68 -1.86
N TYR A 269 -8.42 -2.62 -0.93
CA TYR A 269 -7.92 -3.96 -1.19
C TYR A 269 -8.84 -4.75 -2.13
N MET A 270 -10.16 -4.67 -1.94
CA MET A 270 -11.12 -5.31 -2.84
C MET A 270 -11.07 -4.69 -4.24
N ALA A 271 -11.00 -3.38 -4.36
CA ALA A 271 -10.88 -2.71 -5.65
C ALA A 271 -9.60 -3.14 -6.40
N ARG A 272 -8.45 -3.26 -5.69
CA ARG A 272 -7.20 -3.82 -6.25
C ARG A 272 -7.39 -5.28 -6.68
N TYR A 273 -7.99 -6.11 -5.84
CA TYR A 273 -8.24 -7.52 -6.14
C TYR A 273 -9.07 -7.69 -7.41
N ILE A 274 -10.12 -6.88 -7.57
CA ILE A 274 -10.96 -6.88 -8.77
C ILE A 274 -10.16 -6.45 -10.00
N ALA A 275 -9.49 -5.28 -9.96
CA ALA A 275 -8.72 -4.75 -11.08
C ALA A 275 -7.64 -5.74 -11.52
N LYS A 276 -6.94 -6.35 -10.56
CA LYS A 276 -5.89 -7.35 -10.83
C LYS A 276 -6.45 -8.59 -11.52
N ASN A 277 -7.59 -9.12 -11.07
CA ASN A 277 -8.22 -10.29 -11.71
C ASN A 277 -8.76 -9.96 -13.11
N ILE A 278 -9.26 -8.75 -13.37
CA ILE A 278 -9.67 -8.31 -14.72
C ILE A 278 -8.48 -8.34 -15.68
N VAL A 279 -7.34 -7.74 -15.28
CA VAL A 279 -6.14 -7.69 -16.13
C VAL A 279 -5.51 -9.09 -16.26
N ALA A 280 -5.42 -9.86 -15.18
CA ALA A 280 -4.90 -11.23 -15.19
C ALA A 280 -5.71 -12.17 -16.07
N ALA A 281 -7.04 -11.99 -16.17
CA ALA A 281 -7.91 -12.72 -17.10
C ALA A 281 -7.73 -12.26 -18.56
N GLY A 282 -6.88 -11.24 -18.81
CA GLY A 282 -6.70 -10.63 -20.12
C GLY A 282 -7.98 -9.97 -20.65
N LEU A 283 -8.87 -9.52 -19.76
CA LEU A 283 -10.10 -8.81 -20.12
C LEU A 283 -9.83 -7.32 -20.43
N ALA A 284 -8.72 -6.79 -19.96
CA ALA A 284 -8.18 -5.46 -20.28
C ALA A 284 -6.67 -5.44 -20.09
N GLU A 285 -5.94 -4.53 -20.79
CA GLU A 285 -4.50 -4.28 -20.57
C GLU A 285 -4.29 -3.43 -19.31
N ARG A 286 -5.27 -2.59 -18.99
CA ARG A 286 -5.28 -1.74 -17.78
C ARG A 286 -6.72 -1.55 -17.30
N CYS A 287 -6.89 -1.46 -16.00
CA CYS A 287 -8.21 -1.33 -15.41
C CYS A 287 -8.15 -0.49 -14.12
N THR A 288 -9.05 0.48 -14.02
CA THR A 288 -9.36 1.19 -12.77
C THR A 288 -10.72 0.73 -12.26
N VAL A 289 -10.80 0.39 -11.00
CA VAL A 289 -12.05 0.06 -10.29
C VAL A 289 -12.29 1.09 -9.21
N SER A 290 -13.45 1.72 -9.21
CA SER A 290 -13.86 2.70 -8.20
C SER A 290 -15.05 2.18 -7.41
N LEU A 291 -14.94 2.20 -6.08
CA LEU A 291 -16.02 1.80 -5.17
C LEU A 291 -16.33 2.99 -4.25
N ALA A 292 -17.61 3.37 -4.12
CA ALA A 292 -18.03 4.38 -3.16
C ALA A 292 -19.02 3.81 -2.16
N TYR A 293 -18.83 4.18 -0.90
CA TYR A 293 -19.66 3.74 0.22
C TYR A 293 -20.34 4.92 0.91
N ALA A 294 -21.44 4.65 1.57
CA ALA A 294 -22.14 5.59 2.44
C ALA A 294 -22.30 4.97 3.83
N ILE A 295 -22.12 5.78 4.86
CA ILE A 295 -22.24 5.34 6.26
C ILE A 295 -23.55 4.60 6.48
N GLY A 296 -23.52 3.49 7.22
CA GLY A 296 -24.67 2.65 7.54
C GLY A 296 -25.21 1.81 6.37
N ARG A 297 -24.65 1.91 5.16
CA ARG A 297 -25.06 1.07 4.02
C ARG A 297 -24.06 -0.06 3.80
N ALA A 298 -24.55 -1.29 3.69
CA ALA A 298 -23.73 -2.46 3.43
C ALA A 298 -23.23 -2.51 1.98
N LYS A 299 -24.09 -2.20 1.00
CA LYS A 299 -23.72 -2.22 -0.42
C LYS A 299 -23.12 -0.87 -0.85
N PRO A 300 -22.10 -0.87 -1.72
CA PRO A 300 -21.56 0.36 -2.29
C PRO A 300 -22.63 1.12 -3.06
N VAL A 301 -22.62 2.45 -2.96
CA VAL A 301 -23.52 3.35 -3.71
C VAL A 301 -23.05 3.53 -5.15
N MET A 302 -21.76 3.27 -5.43
CA MET A 302 -21.17 3.31 -6.76
C MET A 302 -20.19 2.14 -6.92
N VAL A 303 -20.23 1.50 -8.06
CA VAL A 303 -19.18 0.61 -8.58
C VAL A 303 -18.97 1.03 -10.02
N GLU A 304 -17.75 1.39 -10.37
CA GLU A 304 -17.37 1.79 -11.72
C GLU A 304 -16.12 1.02 -12.12
N VAL A 305 -16.08 0.59 -13.38
CA VAL A 305 -14.93 -0.09 -13.98
C VAL A 305 -14.58 0.65 -15.27
N ASP A 306 -13.36 1.16 -15.35
CA ASP A 306 -12.80 1.79 -16.53
C ASP A 306 -11.61 0.96 -17.05
N ALA A 307 -11.80 0.33 -18.19
CA ALA A 307 -10.75 -0.42 -18.89
C ALA A 307 -9.87 0.47 -19.77
N HIS A 308 -9.99 1.79 -19.70
CA HIS A 308 -9.20 2.77 -20.44
C HIS A 308 -9.19 2.53 -21.97
N GLY A 309 -10.30 2.02 -22.50
CA GLY A 309 -10.43 1.66 -23.92
C GLY A 309 -9.62 0.43 -24.36
N THR A 310 -9.11 -0.37 -23.41
CA THR A 310 -8.36 -1.60 -23.69
C THR A 310 -9.18 -2.88 -23.42
N GLY A 311 -10.44 -2.72 -23.01
CA GLY A 311 -11.32 -3.82 -22.62
C GLY A 311 -11.72 -4.71 -23.78
N LYS A 312 -11.75 -6.03 -23.56
CA LYS A 312 -12.37 -7.00 -24.49
C LYS A 312 -13.90 -6.90 -24.53
N TYR A 313 -14.49 -6.46 -23.42
CA TYR A 313 -15.90 -6.21 -23.22
C TYR A 313 -16.12 -4.73 -22.89
N SER A 314 -17.35 -4.26 -23.00
CA SER A 314 -17.69 -2.89 -22.58
C SER A 314 -17.48 -2.71 -21.07
N ASP A 315 -17.13 -1.48 -20.65
CA ASP A 315 -16.98 -1.15 -19.21
C ASP A 315 -18.26 -1.48 -18.43
N THR A 316 -19.44 -1.29 -19.04
CA THR A 316 -20.73 -1.67 -18.45
C THR A 316 -20.86 -3.19 -18.24
N ALA A 317 -20.37 -4.02 -19.16
CA ALA A 317 -20.40 -5.47 -19.01
C ALA A 317 -19.41 -5.92 -17.91
N LEU A 318 -18.23 -5.32 -17.86
CA LEU A 318 -17.25 -5.53 -16.79
C LEU A 318 -17.82 -5.13 -15.41
N GLU A 319 -18.47 -3.97 -15.29
CA GLU A 319 -19.11 -3.53 -14.05
C GLU A 319 -20.19 -4.51 -13.57
N GLN A 320 -21.07 -4.96 -14.48
CA GLN A 320 -22.12 -5.93 -14.14
C GLN A 320 -21.54 -7.28 -13.71
N ALA A 321 -20.46 -7.73 -14.35
CA ALA A 321 -19.74 -8.94 -13.94
C ALA A 321 -19.16 -8.78 -12.55
N VAL A 322 -18.48 -7.67 -12.27
CA VAL A 322 -17.93 -7.33 -10.94
C VAL A 322 -19.01 -7.38 -9.85
N ARG A 323 -20.16 -6.73 -10.08
CA ARG A 323 -21.30 -6.73 -9.13
C ARG A 323 -21.89 -8.14 -8.91
N THR A 324 -21.72 -9.03 -9.88
CA THR A 324 -22.24 -10.41 -9.80
C THR A 324 -21.27 -11.34 -9.07
N VAL A 325 -19.98 -11.17 -9.33
CA VAL A 325 -18.92 -12.11 -8.90
C VAL A 325 -18.36 -11.76 -7.51
N PHE A 326 -18.21 -10.48 -7.18
CA PHE A 326 -17.55 -10.07 -5.94
C PHE A 326 -18.53 -9.68 -4.84
N LYS A 327 -18.18 -10.04 -3.60
CA LYS A 327 -18.91 -9.63 -2.39
C LYS A 327 -18.40 -8.26 -1.94
N LEU A 328 -19.14 -7.21 -2.27
CA LEU A 328 -18.73 -5.81 -2.05
C LEU A 328 -19.25 -5.19 -0.75
N THR A 329 -19.87 -5.97 0.14
CA THR A 329 -20.25 -5.52 1.48
C THR A 329 -19.04 -5.59 2.43
N PRO A 330 -18.96 -4.80 3.52
CA PRO A 330 -17.84 -4.87 4.48
C PRO A 330 -17.54 -6.31 4.94
N ASN A 331 -18.54 -7.04 5.42
CA ASN A 331 -18.34 -8.44 5.82
C ASN A 331 -17.91 -9.32 4.65
N GLY A 332 -18.50 -9.11 3.46
CA GLY A 332 -18.12 -9.87 2.26
C GLY A 332 -16.65 -9.65 1.85
N MET A 333 -16.13 -8.43 2.03
CA MET A 333 -14.71 -8.11 1.79
C MET A 333 -13.81 -8.72 2.86
N ILE A 334 -14.19 -8.64 4.13
CA ILE A 334 -13.46 -9.27 5.25
C ILE A 334 -13.36 -10.77 5.03
N ASP A 335 -14.48 -11.45 4.78
CA ASP A 335 -14.51 -12.90 4.55
C ASP A 335 -13.69 -13.32 3.33
N THR A 336 -13.79 -12.56 2.20
CA THR A 336 -13.10 -12.91 0.96
C THR A 336 -11.59 -12.75 1.07
N LEU A 337 -11.14 -11.71 1.76
CA LEU A 337 -9.71 -11.34 1.84
C LEU A 337 -9.08 -11.73 3.19
N GLY A 338 -9.87 -12.32 4.13
CA GLY A 338 -9.37 -12.76 5.44
C GLY A 338 -8.85 -11.59 6.29
N LEU A 339 -9.57 -10.46 6.28
CA LEU A 339 -9.15 -9.23 6.96
C LEU A 339 -9.49 -9.21 8.46
N ASP A 340 -10.00 -10.29 9.00
CA ASP A 340 -10.18 -10.59 10.42
C ASP A 340 -8.93 -11.20 11.09
N LYS A 341 -7.84 -11.35 10.31
CA LYS A 341 -6.58 -11.96 10.74
C LYS A 341 -5.49 -10.91 10.98
N PRO A 342 -4.49 -11.21 11.85
CA PRO A 342 -3.37 -10.30 12.11
C PRO A 342 -2.34 -10.35 10.97
N ILE A 343 -2.65 -9.73 9.85
CA ILE A 343 -1.85 -9.77 8.61
C ILE A 343 -1.34 -8.41 8.14
N PHE A 344 -1.81 -7.33 8.72
CA PHE A 344 -1.66 -5.98 8.14
C PHE A 344 -0.22 -5.47 8.21
N ARG A 345 0.45 -5.61 9.34
CA ARG A 345 1.84 -5.21 9.52
C ARG A 345 2.77 -5.84 8.48
N LYS A 346 2.50 -7.08 8.09
CA LYS A 346 3.30 -7.82 7.11
C LYS A 346 3.35 -7.12 5.75
N PHE A 347 2.27 -6.46 5.36
CA PHE A 347 2.08 -5.88 4.03
C PHE A 347 2.15 -4.34 4.00
N CYS A 348 2.44 -3.70 5.13
CA CYS A 348 2.47 -2.25 5.27
C CYS A 348 3.61 -1.56 4.51
N ASN A 349 4.78 -2.21 4.39
CA ASN A 349 5.97 -1.61 3.80
C ASN A 349 6.12 -1.96 2.32
N TYR A 350 6.75 -1.07 1.53
CA TYR A 350 7.06 -1.25 0.10
C TYR A 350 5.81 -1.37 -0.78
N GLY A 351 4.74 -0.66 -0.40
CA GLY A 351 3.45 -0.67 -1.11
C GLY A 351 2.58 -1.89 -0.79
N HIS A 352 1.32 -1.65 -0.44
CA HIS A 352 0.37 -2.70 -0.05
C HIS A 352 0.04 -3.68 -1.18
N PHE A 353 0.35 -3.33 -2.44
CA PHE A 353 -0.01 -4.10 -3.64
C PHE A 353 1.18 -4.78 -4.32
N THR A 354 2.35 -4.85 -3.67
CA THR A 354 3.57 -5.47 -4.22
C THR A 354 3.93 -6.81 -3.58
N HIS A 355 3.06 -7.36 -2.75
CA HIS A 355 3.28 -8.60 -2.00
C HIS A 355 2.48 -9.74 -2.61
N ALA A 356 3.13 -10.60 -3.38
CA ALA A 356 2.45 -11.67 -4.12
C ALA A 356 1.65 -12.66 -3.23
N ASP A 357 1.98 -12.74 -1.95
CA ASP A 357 1.30 -13.59 -0.95
C ASP A 357 0.16 -12.87 -0.20
N ALA A 358 -0.11 -11.59 -0.50
CA ALA A 358 -1.25 -10.89 0.06
C ALA A 358 -2.57 -11.46 -0.50
N PRO A 359 -3.63 -11.57 0.33
CA PRO A 359 -4.92 -12.09 -0.13
C PRO A 359 -5.52 -11.33 -1.31
N TRP A 360 -5.36 -10.01 -1.33
CA TRP A 360 -5.86 -9.13 -2.41
C TRP A 360 -4.99 -9.14 -3.68
N GLU A 361 -3.85 -9.84 -3.67
CA GLU A 361 -2.98 -10.02 -4.83
C GLU A 361 -3.19 -11.38 -5.55
N GLN A 362 -4.13 -12.21 -5.09
CA GLN A 362 -4.44 -13.50 -5.70
C GLN A 362 -5.21 -13.34 -7.01
N MET A 363 -4.91 -14.17 -8.01
CA MET A 363 -5.54 -14.16 -9.35
C MET A 363 -6.45 -15.39 -9.55
N ASN A 364 -7.32 -15.65 -8.58
CA ASN A 364 -8.15 -16.85 -8.51
C ASN A 364 -9.61 -16.65 -8.98
N MET A 365 -9.93 -15.46 -9.52
CA MET A 365 -11.30 -15.14 -10.02
C MET A 365 -11.35 -14.97 -11.56
N THR A 366 -10.27 -15.26 -12.25
CA THR A 366 -10.11 -15.00 -13.70
C THR A 366 -11.16 -15.74 -14.55
N GLU A 367 -11.34 -17.05 -14.34
CA GLU A 367 -12.29 -17.87 -15.11
C GLU A 367 -13.75 -17.48 -14.83
N VAL A 368 -14.06 -17.17 -13.55
CA VAL A 368 -15.42 -16.78 -13.14
C VAL A 368 -15.77 -15.40 -13.72
N LEU A 369 -14.82 -14.48 -13.74
CA LEU A 369 -14.98 -13.15 -14.35
C LEU A 369 -15.21 -13.26 -15.87
N GLU A 370 -14.39 -14.03 -16.59
CA GLU A 370 -14.52 -14.20 -18.04
C GLU A 370 -15.91 -14.77 -18.39
N SER A 371 -16.35 -15.80 -17.67
CA SER A 371 -17.68 -16.41 -17.85
C SER A 371 -18.80 -15.41 -17.57
N ALA A 372 -18.69 -14.60 -16.52
CA ALA A 372 -19.68 -13.59 -16.16
C ALA A 372 -19.75 -12.45 -17.20
N CYS A 373 -18.61 -12.00 -17.72
CA CYS A 373 -18.54 -10.97 -18.76
C CYS A 373 -19.20 -11.46 -20.06
N HIS A 374 -18.88 -12.68 -20.47
CA HIS A 374 -19.49 -13.28 -21.69
C HIS A 374 -21.02 -13.38 -21.59
N ALA A 375 -21.53 -13.81 -20.42
CA ALA A 375 -22.97 -13.91 -20.18
C ALA A 375 -23.66 -12.52 -20.22
N LYS A 376 -23.00 -11.47 -19.75
CA LYS A 376 -23.55 -10.10 -19.76
C LYS A 376 -23.54 -9.46 -21.14
N GLU A 377 -22.49 -9.69 -21.93
CA GLU A 377 -22.36 -9.15 -23.30
C GLU A 377 -23.39 -9.81 -24.23
N THR A 378 -23.62 -11.13 -24.11
CA THR A 378 -24.54 -11.89 -24.98
C THR A 378 -25.99 -11.81 -24.54
N GLY A 379 -26.32 -11.22 -23.41
CA GLY A 379 -27.67 -11.15 -22.86
C GLY A 379 -28.23 -12.50 -22.40
N ILE A 380 -27.39 -13.56 -22.36
CA ILE A 380 -27.75 -14.89 -21.89
C ILE A 380 -27.63 -14.89 -20.36
N SER A 381 -28.78 -14.77 -19.67
CA SER A 381 -28.82 -14.95 -18.21
C SER A 381 -28.38 -16.38 -17.88
N ALA A 382 -27.32 -16.53 -17.08
CA ALA A 382 -27.00 -17.82 -16.49
C ALA A 382 -28.21 -18.29 -15.66
N ARG A 383 -28.83 -19.40 -16.07
CA ARG A 383 -29.93 -20.07 -15.35
C ARG A 383 -29.36 -20.91 -14.21
#